data_bc29dc0182e44e39514b42d10e2b8625
#
_entry.id   bc29dc0182e44e39514b42d10e2b8625
#
_cell.length_a   1.000
_cell.length_b   1.000
_cell.length_c   1.000
_cell.angle_alpha   90.00
_cell.angle_beta   90.00
_cell.angle_gamma   90.00
#
_symmetry.space_group_name_H-M   'P 1'
#
loop_
_entity.id
_entity.type
_entity.pdbx_description
1 polymer ?
#
loop_
_entity_poly.entity_id
_entity_poly.type
_entity_poly.pdbx_seq_one_letter_code
_entity_poly.pdbx_strand_id
1 'polypeptide(L)'
;MNVKWIGQAGLLIDTGRFKIIADPYLSDSVSKINPKNFRRVPADEKLFDEEPDLILITHEHMDHLDPETLPRFLNTERNITVLAPRGAWEKLRLYGGGHNYVMFNRGTVFTYKGVAFTAVKAEHSDINAIGCVISVGGKKLYITGDTLYNKEIFHDLPEDIYAVFLPINGVGNNMNIVDAENFAKKCGAKFAVPVHWGMFDNIDPADFDTDGTVIPEIYKEIKFPDAESERRRK
;
A
#
# COMPACT_ATOMS: atom_id res chain seq x y z
N MET A 1 -9.28 3.78 13.75
CA MET A 1 -8.41 3.59 12.58
C MET A 1 -9.25 2.97 11.48
N ASN A 2 -9.37 3.67 10.36
CA ASN A 2 -10.11 3.21 9.19
C ASN A 2 -9.13 3.05 8.01
N VAL A 3 -9.32 2.01 7.22
CA VAL A 3 -8.51 1.74 6.02
C VAL A 3 -9.44 1.62 4.82
N LYS A 4 -9.11 2.28 3.75
CA LYS A 4 -9.86 2.25 2.48
C LYS A 4 -8.89 1.86 1.36
N TRP A 5 -9.26 0.87 0.55
CA TRP A 5 -8.55 0.58 -0.69
C TRP A 5 -9.01 1.56 -1.77
N ILE A 6 -8.06 2.23 -2.42
CA ILE A 6 -8.33 3.28 -3.42
C ILE A 6 -7.96 2.87 -4.85
N GLY A 7 -7.79 1.57 -5.06
CA GLY A 7 -7.42 0.96 -6.34
C GLY A 7 -5.94 0.72 -6.49
N GLN A 8 -5.55 -0.21 -7.36
CA GLN A 8 -4.20 -0.71 -7.55
C GLN A 8 -3.58 -1.12 -6.20
N ALA A 9 -2.42 -0.64 -5.82
CA ALA A 9 -1.84 -0.82 -4.49
C ALA A 9 -2.28 0.26 -3.48
N GLY A 10 -3.06 1.25 -3.91
CA GLY A 10 -3.36 2.45 -3.16
C GLY A 10 -4.20 2.23 -1.91
N LEU A 11 -3.78 2.82 -0.79
CA LEU A 11 -4.51 2.79 0.48
C LEU A 11 -4.65 4.20 1.07
N LEU A 12 -5.84 4.51 1.58
CA LEU A 12 -6.08 5.66 2.44
C LEU A 12 -6.32 5.15 3.87
N ILE A 13 -5.50 5.60 4.81
CA ILE A 13 -5.53 5.17 6.21
C ILE A 13 -5.80 6.39 7.09
N ASP A 14 -6.95 6.41 7.75
CA ASP A 14 -7.24 7.38 8.81
C ASP A 14 -6.90 6.77 10.17
N THR A 15 -5.88 7.32 10.81
CA THR A 15 -5.42 6.87 12.12
C THR A 15 -6.31 7.38 13.28
N GLY A 16 -7.25 8.28 12.98
CA GLY A 16 -8.00 9.07 13.94
C GLY A 16 -7.24 10.30 14.48
N ARG A 17 -5.96 10.48 14.09
CA ARG A 17 -5.12 11.63 14.44
C ARG A 17 -4.58 12.36 13.21
N PHE A 18 -4.36 11.64 12.13
CA PHE A 18 -3.88 12.13 10.85
C PHE A 18 -4.16 11.10 9.76
N LYS A 19 -4.12 11.54 8.52
CA LYS A 19 -4.36 10.69 7.35
C LYS A 19 -3.07 10.33 6.64
N ILE A 20 -2.98 9.09 6.21
CA ILE A 20 -1.89 8.53 5.39
C ILE A 20 -2.49 8.13 4.06
N ILE A 21 -1.84 8.48 2.97
CA ILE A 21 -2.11 7.90 1.66
C ILE A 21 -0.87 7.14 1.19
N ALA A 22 -1.05 5.88 0.82
CA ALA A 22 0.02 5.03 0.32
C ALA A 22 -0.21 4.72 -1.16
N ASP A 23 0.84 4.79 -1.97
CA ASP A 23 0.88 4.45 -3.41
C ASP A 23 -0.37 4.92 -4.18
N PRO A 24 -0.74 6.21 -4.13
CA PRO A 24 -1.97 6.69 -4.76
C PRO A 24 -1.83 6.69 -6.29
N TYR A 25 -2.58 5.83 -6.97
CA TYR A 25 -2.74 5.81 -8.41
C TYR A 25 -4.16 6.22 -8.78
N LEU A 26 -4.40 7.52 -8.98
CA LEU A 26 -5.71 8.12 -9.24
C LEU A 26 -5.78 8.80 -10.61
N SER A 27 -4.93 8.36 -11.54
CA SER A 27 -4.93 8.79 -12.93
C SER A 27 -5.00 7.58 -13.87
N ASP A 28 -4.76 7.81 -15.14
CA ASP A 28 -4.55 6.74 -16.13
C ASP A 28 -3.19 6.93 -16.83
N SER A 29 -2.17 7.38 -16.07
CA SER A 29 -0.84 7.71 -16.59
C SER A 29 -0.13 6.52 -17.22
N VAL A 30 -0.32 5.31 -16.68
CA VAL A 30 0.27 4.07 -17.21
C VAL A 30 -0.24 3.75 -18.60
N SER A 31 -1.52 3.99 -18.90
CA SER A 31 -2.10 3.76 -20.23
C SER A 31 -1.47 4.59 -21.34
N LYS A 32 -0.91 5.74 -21.00
CA LYS A 32 -0.19 6.62 -21.95
C LYS A 32 1.11 6.00 -22.45
N ILE A 33 1.70 5.08 -21.67
CA ILE A 33 2.91 4.34 -22.04
C ILE A 33 2.54 2.95 -22.59
N ASN A 34 1.62 2.26 -21.93
CA ASN A 34 1.10 0.97 -22.36
C ASN A 34 -0.43 1.00 -22.39
N PRO A 35 -1.03 1.24 -23.57
CA PRO A 35 -2.49 1.34 -23.71
C PRO A 35 -3.28 0.09 -23.28
N LYS A 36 -2.63 -1.06 -23.10
CA LYS A 36 -3.28 -2.27 -22.58
C LYS A 36 -3.53 -2.20 -21.08
N ASN A 37 -2.72 -1.40 -20.36
CA ASN A 37 -2.79 -1.19 -18.92
C ASN A 37 -3.59 0.08 -18.62
N PHE A 38 -4.81 0.18 -19.14
CA PHE A 38 -5.71 1.28 -18.81
C PHE A 38 -6.46 1.01 -17.52
N ARG A 39 -6.80 2.06 -16.82
CA ARG A 39 -7.57 1.99 -15.59
C ARG A 39 -9.01 1.59 -15.86
N ARG A 40 -9.42 0.39 -15.42
CA ARG A 40 -10.78 -0.17 -15.66
C ARG A 40 -11.85 0.44 -14.76
N VAL A 41 -11.47 0.94 -13.59
CA VAL A 41 -12.37 1.61 -12.66
C VAL A 41 -11.95 3.08 -12.57
N PRO A 42 -12.84 4.03 -12.89
CA PRO A 42 -12.54 5.47 -12.81
C PRO A 42 -12.06 5.86 -11.41
N ALA A 43 -11.15 6.83 -11.34
CA ALA A 43 -10.73 7.40 -10.06
C ALA A 43 -11.91 8.14 -9.39
N ASP A 44 -12.02 8.02 -8.08
CA ASP A 44 -12.93 8.87 -7.30
C ASP A 44 -12.24 10.21 -7.05
N GLU A 45 -12.67 11.25 -7.77
CA GLU A 45 -12.11 12.61 -7.65
C GLU A 45 -12.20 13.18 -6.22
N LYS A 46 -13.15 12.71 -5.41
CA LYS A 46 -13.28 13.12 -4.00
C LYS A 46 -12.08 12.72 -3.12
N LEU A 47 -11.27 11.76 -3.57
CA LEU A 47 -10.05 11.38 -2.86
C LEU A 47 -9.02 12.52 -2.82
N PHE A 48 -9.06 13.45 -3.77
CA PHE A 48 -8.17 14.62 -3.74
C PHE A 48 -8.55 15.64 -2.65
N ASP A 49 -9.75 15.54 -2.09
CA ASP A 49 -10.21 16.36 -0.96
C ASP A 49 -9.81 15.76 0.41
N GLU A 50 -9.18 14.58 0.42
CA GLU A 50 -8.83 13.88 1.68
C GLU A 50 -7.68 14.50 2.47
N GLU A 51 -6.90 15.38 1.86
CA GLU A 51 -5.83 16.15 2.49
C GLU A 51 -4.89 15.31 3.40
N PRO A 52 -4.08 14.39 2.85
CA PRO A 52 -3.20 13.56 3.66
C PRO A 52 -2.14 14.40 4.40
N ASP A 53 -1.82 14.01 5.63
CA ASP A 53 -0.67 14.54 6.39
C ASP A 53 0.62 13.82 6.02
N LEU A 54 0.51 12.57 5.56
CA LEU A 54 1.64 11.73 5.19
C LEU A 54 1.34 10.97 3.90
N ILE A 55 2.32 10.99 2.99
CA ILE A 55 2.33 10.18 1.77
C ILE A 55 3.43 9.13 1.91
N LEU A 56 3.10 7.86 1.68
CA LEU A 56 4.03 6.74 1.62
C LEU A 56 4.10 6.23 0.19
N ILE A 57 5.31 6.14 -0.36
CA ILE A 57 5.55 5.52 -1.66
C ILE A 57 6.47 4.32 -1.48
N THR A 58 6.06 3.16 -1.97
CA THR A 58 6.82 1.91 -1.80
C THR A 58 7.94 1.75 -2.81
N HIS A 59 7.77 2.25 -4.03
CA HIS A 59 8.77 2.20 -5.10
C HIS A 59 8.45 3.18 -6.25
N GLU A 60 9.29 3.20 -7.29
CA GLU A 60 9.25 4.25 -8.31
C GLU A 60 8.43 3.95 -9.56
N HIS A 61 7.70 2.81 -9.65
CA HIS A 61 6.83 2.53 -10.79
C HIS A 61 5.64 3.49 -10.85
N MET A 62 5.14 3.76 -12.05
CA MET A 62 4.16 4.82 -12.29
C MET A 62 2.80 4.58 -11.65
N ASP A 63 2.42 3.34 -11.41
CA ASP A 63 1.18 2.97 -10.73
C ASP A 63 1.29 3.02 -9.19
N HIS A 64 2.43 3.49 -8.66
CA HIS A 64 2.69 3.81 -7.26
C HIS A 64 3.18 5.25 -7.12
N LEU A 65 4.20 5.65 -7.85
CA LEU A 65 4.70 7.03 -7.95
C LEU A 65 4.05 7.72 -9.16
N ASP A 66 2.75 7.93 -9.07
CA ASP A 66 1.97 8.47 -10.19
C ASP A 66 2.26 9.96 -10.43
N PRO A 67 2.85 10.31 -11.60
CA PRO A 67 3.24 11.67 -11.92
C PRO A 67 2.07 12.63 -12.14
N GLU A 68 0.84 12.11 -12.24
CA GLU A 68 -0.36 12.94 -12.42
C GLU A 68 -1.15 13.07 -11.12
N THR A 69 -1.11 12.06 -10.25
CA THR A 69 -1.78 12.09 -8.95
C THR A 69 -0.99 12.86 -7.90
N LEU A 70 0.31 12.58 -7.77
CA LEU A 70 1.11 13.13 -6.67
C LEU A 70 1.22 14.66 -6.69
N PRO A 71 1.38 15.34 -7.84
CA PRO A 71 1.37 16.80 -7.86
C PRO A 71 0.08 17.41 -7.34
N ARG A 72 -1.07 16.75 -7.50
CA ARG A 72 -2.36 17.25 -7.01
C ARG A 72 -2.43 17.26 -5.48
N PHE A 73 -1.78 16.29 -4.80
CA PHE A 73 -1.66 16.29 -3.35
C PHE A 73 -0.57 17.23 -2.85
N LEU A 74 0.55 17.34 -3.59
CA LEU A 74 1.71 18.11 -3.17
C LEU A 74 1.61 19.61 -3.53
N ASN A 75 0.71 20.03 -4.42
CA ASN A 75 0.47 21.43 -4.71
C ASN A 75 -0.43 22.08 -3.64
N THR A 76 0.10 22.21 -2.43
CA THR A 76 -0.59 22.76 -1.27
C THR A 76 0.38 23.53 -0.38
N GLU A 77 -0.14 24.53 0.34
CA GLU A 77 0.61 25.26 1.39
C GLU A 77 0.83 24.43 2.67
N ARG A 78 0.17 23.29 2.79
CA ARG A 78 0.34 22.39 3.94
C ARG A 78 1.69 21.69 3.86
N ASN A 79 2.35 21.52 5.01
CA ASN A 79 3.53 20.68 5.10
C ASN A 79 3.14 19.21 5.20
N ILE A 80 3.38 18.45 4.14
CA ILE A 80 3.13 17.00 4.07
C ILE A 80 4.45 16.26 4.33
N THR A 81 4.44 15.21 5.14
CA THR A 81 5.57 14.29 5.26
C THR A 81 5.48 13.23 4.17
N VAL A 82 6.55 13.06 3.39
CA VAL A 82 6.61 12.08 2.29
C VAL A 82 7.70 11.06 2.61
N LEU A 83 7.31 9.80 2.79
CA LEU A 83 8.22 8.67 3.01
C LEU A 83 8.38 7.91 1.69
N ALA A 84 9.60 7.77 1.21
CA ALA A 84 9.87 7.04 -0.01
C ALA A 84 11.29 6.46 -0.04
N PRO A 85 11.52 5.29 -0.65
CA PRO A 85 12.86 4.77 -0.88
C PRO A 85 13.62 5.64 -1.87
N ARG A 86 14.93 5.48 -1.92
CA ARG A 86 15.86 6.38 -2.62
C ARG A 86 15.40 6.76 -4.03
N GLY A 87 15.09 5.80 -4.90
CA GLY A 87 14.71 6.08 -6.30
C GLY A 87 13.46 6.98 -6.40
N ALA A 88 12.41 6.61 -5.66
CA ALA A 88 11.18 7.40 -5.58
C ALA A 88 11.42 8.76 -4.89
N TRP A 89 12.21 8.80 -3.82
CA TRP A 89 12.55 10.02 -3.08
C TRP A 89 13.28 11.04 -3.95
N GLU A 90 14.23 10.62 -4.80
CA GLU A 90 14.95 11.50 -5.73
C GLU A 90 13.98 12.19 -6.70
N LYS A 91 12.98 11.46 -7.21
CA LYS A 91 11.94 12.00 -8.12
C LYS A 91 10.95 12.91 -7.39
N LEU A 92 10.48 12.50 -6.20
CA LEU A 92 9.49 13.25 -5.41
C LEU A 92 9.98 14.64 -5.00
N ARG A 93 11.25 14.77 -4.65
CA ARG A 93 11.85 16.06 -4.30
C ARG A 93 11.78 17.09 -5.42
N LEU A 94 11.68 16.66 -6.68
CA LEU A 94 11.57 17.55 -7.82
C LEU A 94 10.21 18.26 -7.88
N TYR A 95 9.20 17.77 -7.19
CA TYR A 95 7.93 18.48 -7.06
C TYR A 95 8.04 19.73 -6.16
N GLY A 96 9.09 19.83 -5.33
CA GLY A 96 9.36 21.03 -4.52
C GLY A 96 8.36 21.20 -3.37
N GLY A 97 7.99 22.44 -3.09
CA GLY A 97 7.10 22.76 -1.97
C GLY A 97 7.77 22.74 -0.61
N GLY A 98 7.02 23.12 0.42
CA GLY A 98 7.46 23.11 1.84
C GLY A 98 7.32 21.77 2.54
N HIS A 99 7.41 20.65 1.80
CA HIS A 99 7.16 19.30 2.32
C HIS A 99 8.40 18.69 2.99
N ASN A 100 8.16 17.73 3.89
CA ASN A 100 9.22 16.97 4.54
C ASN A 100 9.48 15.65 3.79
N TYR A 101 10.44 15.64 2.87
CA TYR A 101 10.82 14.47 2.10
C TYR A 101 11.83 13.60 2.85
N VAL A 102 11.40 12.48 3.37
CA VAL A 102 12.21 11.53 4.15
C VAL A 102 12.65 10.38 3.25
N MET A 103 13.97 10.16 3.14
CA MET A 103 14.51 8.97 2.48
C MET A 103 14.26 7.76 3.40
N PHE A 104 13.38 6.87 2.97
CA PHE A 104 12.84 5.78 3.77
C PHE A 104 13.19 4.43 3.14
N ASN A 105 14.47 4.05 3.29
CA ASN A 105 14.99 2.79 2.76
C ASN A 105 14.78 1.64 3.76
N ARG A 106 14.88 0.37 3.28
CA ARG A 106 14.87 -0.83 4.13
C ARG A 106 15.69 -0.64 5.40
N GLY A 107 15.10 -1.01 6.54
CA GLY A 107 15.71 -0.86 7.87
C GLY A 107 15.51 0.52 8.51
N THR A 108 14.96 1.50 7.80
CA THR A 108 14.60 2.80 8.40
C THR A 108 13.34 2.66 9.25
N VAL A 109 13.41 3.25 10.45
CA VAL A 109 12.24 3.44 11.31
C VAL A 109 11.97 4.94 11.42
N PHE A 110 10.77 5.36 11.11
CA PHE A 110 10.32 6.75 11.20
C PHE A 110 9.07 6.84 12.08
N THR A 111 9.02 7.84 12.95
CA THR A 111 7.85 8.06 13.82
C THR A 111 7.20 9.40 13.50
N TYR A 112 5.89 9.39 13.24
CA TYR A 112 5.09 10.58 12.99
C TYR A 112 3.86 10.59 13.90
N LYS A 113 3.70 11.64 14.71
CA LYS A 113 2.57 11.80 15.65
C LYS A 113 2.26 10.53 16.48
N GLY A 114 3.31 9.80 16.90
CA GLY A 114 3.17 8.58 17.72
C GLY A 114 2.83 7.29 16.96
N VAL A 115 2.85 7.32 15.63
CA VAL A 115 2.75 6.15 14.76
C VAL A 115 4.13 5.83 14.20
N ALA A 116 4.57 4.58 14.33
CA ALA A 116 5.85 4.13 13.80
C ALA A 116 5.67 3.47 12.43
N PHE A 117 6.56 3.82 11.52
CA PHE A 117 6.69 3.28 10.17
C PHE A 117 8.04 2.56 10.09
N THR A 118 8.05 1.31 9.66
CA THR A 118 9.28 0.52 9.49
C THR A 118 9.36 0.05 8.04
N ALA A 119 10.40 0.48 7.33
CA ALA A 119 10.67 0.01 5.98
C ALA A 119 11.30 -1.39 6.03
N VAL A 120 10.67 -2.34 5.33
CA VAL A 120 11.08 -3.75 5.25
C VAL A 120 11.43 -4.12 3.83
N LYS A 121 12.09 -5.28 3.64
CA LYS A 121 12.45 -5.79 2.31
C LYS A 121 11.22 -6.02 1.45
N ALA A 122 11.29 -5.62 0.18
CA ALA A 122 10.50 -6.15 -0.92
C ALA A 122 11.43 -6.81 -1.94
N GLU A 123 10.91 -7.73 -2.73
CA GLU A 123 11.63 -8.40 -3.83
C GLU A 123 11.00 -8.03 -5.15
N HIS A 124 11.54 -7.00 -5.80
CA HIS A 124 10.92 -6.40 -6.97
C HIS A 124 11.95 -5.96 -8.00
N SER A 125 11.50 -5.57 -9.20
CA SER A 125 12.38 -5.07 -10.27
C SER A 125 13.02 -3.71 -9.94
N ASP A 126 12.34 -2.85 -9.16
CA ASP A 126 12.99 -1.70 -8.52
C ASP A 126 13.80 -2.20 -7.32
N ILE A 127 15.13 -2.07 -7.42
CA ILE A 127 16.06 -2.51 -6.36
C ILE A 127 15.88 -1.74 -5.05
N ASN A 128 15.26 -0.57 -5.08
CA ASN A 128 14.98 0.25 -3.91
C ASN A 128 13.59 -0.04 -3.31
N ALA A 129 12.78 -0.89 -3.94
CA ALA A 129 11.44 -1.19 -3.47
C ALA A 129 11.42 -1.65 -2.01
N ILE A 130 10.41 -1.20 -1.28
CA ILE A 130 10.20 -1.53 0.12
C ILE A 130 8.76 -1.96 0.38
N GLY A 131 8.58 -2.80 1.39
CA GLY A 131 7.32 -2.83 2.14
C GLY A 131 7.38 -1.89 3.34
N CYS A 132 6.24 -1.66 3.97
CA CYS A 132 6.14 -0.82 5.17
C CYS A 132 5.24 -1.45 6.22
N VAL A 133 5.75 -1.58 7.43
CA VAL A 133 4.94 -1.92 8.61
C VAL A 133 4.58 -0.63 9.35
N ILE A 134 3.27 -0.38 9.51
CA ILE A 134 2.71 0.78 10.20
C ILE A 134 2.17 0.32 11.55
N SER A 135 2.77 0.78 12.64
CA SER A 135 2.34 0.45 14.01
C SER A 135 1.48 1.58 14.57
N VAL A 136 0.18 1.34 14.69
CA VAL A 136 -0.82 2.33 15.09
C VAL A 136 -1.89 1.72 16.00
N GLY A 137 -2.13 2.34 17.15
CA GLY A 137 -3.20 1.91 18.07
C GLY A 137 -3.08 0.46 18.53
N GLY A 138 -1.87 -0.07 18.72
CA GLY A 138 -1.61 -1.45 19.11
C GLY A 138 -1.77 -2.48 17.97
N LYS A 139 -2.04 -2.04 16.75
CA LYS A 139 -2.14 -2.88 15.56
C LYS A 139 -0.96 -2.62 14.63
N LYS A 140 -0.51 -3.65 13.90
CA LYS A 140 0.53 -3.56 12.89
C LYS A 140 -0.10 -3.84 11.52
N LEU A 141 -0.14 -2.83 10.65
CA LEU A 141 -0.55 -2.96 9.25
C LEU A 141 0.71 -3.16 8.42
N TYR A 142 0.74 -4.17 7.57
CA TYR A 142 1.85 -4.42 6.67
C TYR A 142 1.40 -4.19 5.21
N ILE A 143 1.94 -3.18 4.58
CA ILE A 143 1.83 -2.90 3.14
C ILE A 143 3.06 -3.50 2.49
N THR A 144 2.90 -4.54 1.67
CA THR A 144 4.06 -5.20 1.04
C THR A 144 4.71 -4.34 -0.03
N GLY A 145 3.94 -3.41 -0.63
CA GLY A 145 4.24 -2.89 -1.95
C GLY A 145 4.20 -4.00 -3.00
N ASP A 146 4.78 -3.76 -4.15
CA ASP A 146 4.98 -4.77 -5.17
C ASP A 146 6.15 -5.69 -4.78
N THR A 147 5.91 -6.99 -4.80
CA THR A 147 6.92 -7.98 -4.39
C THR A 147 6.64 -9.38 -4.91
N LEU A 148 7.68 -10.12 -5.20
CA LEU A 148 7.67 -11.58 -5.31
C LEU A 148 7.75 -12.22 -3.91
N TYR A 149 7.38 -13.49 -3.80
CA TYR A 149 7.64 -14.27 -2.61
C TYR A 149 9.15 -14.48 -2.41
N ASN A 150 9.70 -13.96 -1.31
CA ASN A 150 11.08 -14.20 -0.92
C ASN A 150 11.15 -14.43 0.60
N LYS A 151 11.81 -15.52 1.00
CA LYS A 151 11.93 -15.91 2.42
C LYS A 151 12.64 -14.86 3.29
N GLU A 152 13.55 -14.10 2.70
CA GLU A 152 14.29 -13.06 3.44
C GLU A 152 13.42 -11.90 3.90
N ILE A 153 12.25 -11.69 3.28
CA ILE A 153 11.29 -10.66 3.70
C ILE A 153 10.87 -10.89 5.16
N PHE A 154 10.65 -12.15 5.53
CA PHE A 154 10.16 -12.52 6.86
C PHE A 154 11.17 -12.22 7.99
N HIS A 155 12.45 -12.03 7.68
CA HIS A 155 13.46 -11.63 8.68
C HIS A 155 13.29 -10.17 9.14
N ASP A 156 12.67 -9.33 8.32
CA ASP A 156 12.42 -7.92 8.65
C ASP A 156 11.06 -7.72 9.35
N LEU A 157 10.17 -8.73 9.30
CA LEU A 157 8.80 -8.56 9.78
C LEU A 157 8.71 -8.77 11.29
N PRO A 158 7.95 -7.94 11.99
CA PRO A 158 7.61 -8.17 13.38
C PRO A 158 6.58 -9.30 13.50
N GLU A 159 6.47 -9.88 14.68
CA GLU A 159 5.34 -10.73 15.05
C GLU A 159 4.03 -9.92 15.16
N ASP A 160 2.87 -10.63 15.22
CA ASP A 160 1.54 -10.07 15.45
C ASP A 160 1.08 -9.03 14.40
N ILE A 161 1.32 -9.30 13.12
CA ILE A 161 0.78 -8.49 12.04
C ILE A 161 -0.76 -8.59 12.08
N TYR A 162 -1.43 -7.43 12.23
CA TYR A 162 -2.88 -7.37 12.26
C TYR A 162 -3.49 -7.58 10.87
N ALA A 163 -2.96 -6.89 9.86
CA ALA A 163 -3.39 -7.05 8.48
C ALA A 163 -2.22 -6.88 7.52
N VAL A 164 -2.14 -7.73 6.49
CA VAL A 164 -1.22 -7.61 5.38
C VAL A 164 -1.99 -7.22 4.11
N PHE A 165 -1.50 -6.21 3.38
CA PHE A 165 -1.98 -5.78 2.08
C PHE A 165 -0.95 -6.21 1.04
N LEU A 166 -1.34 -7.08 0.10
CA LEU A 166 -0.39 -7.75 -0.78
C LEU A 166 -0.93 -7.91 -2.21
N PRO A 167 -0.06 -7.84 -3.25
CA PRO A 167 -0.45 -8.00 -4.63
C PRO A 167 -0.82 -9.47 -4.91
N ILE A 168 -1.78 -9.67 -5.84
CA ILE A 168 -2.20 -10.99 -6.31
C ILE A 168 -2.18 -11.14 -7.85
N ASN A 169 -1.74 -10.13 -8.57
CA ASN A 169 -1.86 -10.05 -10.02
C ASN A 169 -0.87 -10.93 -10.80
N GLY A 170 0.22 -11.40 -10.20
CA GLY A 170 1.18 -12.33 -10.82
C GLY A 170 1.97 -11.77 -11.99
N VAL A 171 1.95 -10.46 -12.22
CA VAL A 171 2.68 -9.79 -13.31
C VAL A 171 3.53 -8.64 -12.78
N GLY A 172 4.51 -8.18 -13.55
CA GLY A 172 5.38 -7.08 -13.13
C GLY A 172 6.29 -7.40 -11.94
N ASN A 173 6.70 -8.66 -11.75
CA ASN A 173 7.43 -9.15 -10.58
C ASN A 173 6.62 -9.04 -9.27
N ASN A 174 5.33 -9.39 -9.35
CA ASN A 174 4.42 -9.52 -8.23
C ASN A 174 4.04 -10.98 -7.97
N MET A 175 3.62 -11.26 -6.75
CA MET A 175 3.05 -12.55 -6.39
C MET A 175 1.78 -12.82 -7.18
N ASN A 176 1.63 -14.06 -7.67
CA ASN A 176 0.34 -14.57 -8.10
C ASN A 176 -0.49 -14.99 -6.86
N ILE A 177 -1.73 -15.41 -7.06
CA ILE A 177 -2.65 -15.79 -5.99
C ILE A 177 -2.02 -16.84 -5.06
N VAL A 178 -1.43 -17.92 -5.62
CA VAL A 178 -0.84 -19.01 -4.82
C VAL A 178 0.35 -18.53 -3.99
N ASP A 179 1.22 -17.71 -4.59
CA ASP A 179 2.37 -17.15 -3.86
C ASP A 179 1.91 -16.20 -2.76
N ALA A 180 0.87 -15.40 -3.03
CA ALA A 180 0.30 -14.45 -2.08
C ALA A 180 -0.36 -15.18 -0.88
N GLU A 181 -1.08 -16.27 -1.11
CA GLU A 181 -1.62 -17.11 -0.04
C GLU A 181 -0.52 -17.71 0.84
N ASN A 182 0.53 -18.25 0.20
CA ASN A 182 1.67 -18.80 0.93
C ASN A 182 2.40 -17.71 1.73
N PHE A 183 2.50 -16.51 1.17
CA PHE A 183 3.09 -15.36 1.83
C PHE A 183 2.26 -14.93 3.05
N ALA A 184 0.94 -14.79 2.90
CA ALA A 184 0.04 -14.42 3.98
C ALA A 184 0.09 -15.41 5.14
N LYS A 185 0.06 -16.73 4.85
CA LYS A 185 0.21 -17.80 5.83
C LYS A 185 1.57 -17.70 6.55
N LYS A 186 2.66 -17.46 5.81
CA LYS A 186 4.01 -17.41 6.38
C LYS A 186 4.27 -16.15 7.22
N CYS A 187 3.71 -15.01 6.85
CA CYS A 187 3.87 -13.79 7.65
C CYS A 187 3.02 -13.79 8.93
N GLY A 188 2.09 -14.73 9.08
CA GLY A 188 1.27 -14.87 10.28
C GLY A 188 0.32 -13.71 10.53
N ALA A 189 -0.09 -13.01 9.47
CA ALA A 189 -1.05 -11.91 9.61
C ALA A 189 -2.43 -12.43 10.02
N LYS A 190 -3.09 -11.71 10.93
CA LYS A 190 -4.46 -12.07 11.32
C LYS A 190 -5.44 -11.90 10.15
N PHE A 191 -5.24 -10.90 9.30
CA PHE A 191 -6.04 -10.65 8.11
C PHE A 191 -5.16 -10.49 6.89
N ALA A 192 -5.59 -11.05 5.76
CA ALA A 192 -4.95 -10.91 4.47
C ALA A 192 -5.88 -10.17 3.50
N VAL A 193 -5.42 -9.05 2.96
CA VAL A 193 -6.19 -8.17 2.09
C VAL A 193 -5.51 -8.12 0.72
N PRO A 194 -6.08 -8.79 -0.30
CA PRO A 194 -5.51 -8.75 -1.64
C PRO A 194 -5.72 -7.36 -2.26
N VAL A 195 -4.66 -6.80 -2.83
CA VAL A 195 -4.64 -5.54 -3.57
C VAL A 195 -3.95 -5.75 -4.91
N HIS A 196 -3.77 -4.68 -5.69
CA HIS A 196 -3.10 -4.71 -6.99
C HIS A 196 -3.75 -5.68 -7.99
N TRP A 197 -5.07 -5.62 -8.10
CA TRP A 197 -5.90 -6.39 -9.01
C TRP A 197 -7.05 -5.54 -9.56
N GLY A 198 -7.63 -5.96 -10.68
CA GLY A 198 -8.85 -5.37 -11.25
C GLY A 198 -8.70 -3.98 -11.88
N MET A 199 -7.50 -3.37 -11.85
CA MET A 199 -7.23 -2.10 -12.54
C MET A 199 -6.74 -2.34 -13.97
N PHE A 200 -5.77 -3.22 -14.16
CA PHE A 200 -5.17 -3.54 -15.47
C PHE A 200 -5.53 -4.94 -15.95
N ASP A 201 -6.18 -5.74 -15.16
CA ASP A 201 -6.48 -7.14 -15.35
C ASP A 201 -7.94 -7.47 -15.02
N ASN A 202 -8.32 -8.74 -15.16
CA ASN A 202 -9.64 -9.29 -14.83
C ASN A 202 -9.52 -10.37 -13.75
N ILE A 203 -8.54 -10.27 -12.85
CA ILE A 203 -8.38 -11.24 -11.76
C ILE A 203 -9.60 -11.16 -10.86
N ASP A 204 -10.17 -12.31 -10.54
CA ASP A 204 -11.21 -12.43 -9.54
C ASP A 204 -10.55 -12.55 -8.16
N PRO A 205 -10.68 -11.59 -7.28
CA PRO A 205 -10.09 -11.68 -5.95
C PRO A 205 -10.72 -12.78 -5.09
N ALA A 206 -11.86 -13.34 -5.48
CA ALA A 206 -12.48 -14.47 -4.80
C ALA A 206 -11.67 -15.77 -4.93
N ASP A 207 -10.75 -15.84 -5.89
CA ASP A 207 -9.80 -16.95 -6.03
C ASP A 207 -8.68 -16.92 -4.97
N PHE A 208 -8.50 -15.78 -4.27
CA PHE A 208 -7.56 -15.66 -3.15
C PHE A 208 -8.25 -16.08 -1.86
N ASP A 209 -7.84 -17.22 -1.29
CA ASP A 209 -8.43 -17.77 -0.07
C ASP A 209 -7.35 -18.24 0.91
N THR A 210 -7.33 -17.62 2.08
CA THR A 210 -6.48 -18.00 3.21
C THR A 210 -7.18 -17.64 4.51
N ASP A 211 -6.69 -18.16 5.63
CA ASP A 211 -7.24 -17.78 6.94
C ASP A 211 -7.20 -16.26 7.12
N GLY A 212 -8.35 -15.68 7.41
CA GLY A 212 -8.47 -14.23 7.59
C GLY A 212 -8.52 -13.40 6.31
N THR A 213 -8.83 -13.99 5.15
CA THR A 213 -9.04 -13.24 3.91
C THR A 213 -10.14 -12.19 4.07
N VAL A 214 -9.83 -10.96 3.64
CA VAL A 214 -10.78 -9.83 3.57
C VAL A 214 -10.66 -9.21 2.18
N ILE A 215 -11.62 -9.48 1.31
CA ILE A 215 -11.64 -8.89 -0.03
C ILE A 215 -12.13 -7.44 0.07
N PRO A 216 -11.30 -6.45 -0.31
CA PRO A 216 -11.70 -5.06 -0.23
C PRO A 216 -12.62 -4.67 -1.38
N GLU A 217 -13.62 -3.84 -1.10
CA GLU A 217 -14.35 -3.12 -2.13
C GLU A 217 -13.65 -1.78 -2.40
N ILE A 218 -13.48 -1.45 -3.68
CA ILE A 218 -12.81 -0.19 -4.06
C ILE A 218 -13.57 1.03 -3.52
N TYR A 219 -12.83 2.00 -3.00
CA TYR A 219 -13.31 3.26 -2.38
C TYR A 219 -14.16 3.09 -1.13
N LYS A 220 -14.32 1.86 -0.61
CA LYS A 220 -15.02 1.61 0.65
C LYS A 220 -14.05 1.31 1.79
N GLU A 221 -14.52 1.56 3.01
CA GLU A 221 -13.80 1.19 4.22
C GLU A 221 -13.73 -0.34 4.35
N ILE A 222 -12.53 -0.85 4.57
CA ILE A 222 -12.29 -2.27 4.80
C ILE A 222 -12.79 -2.65 6.19
N LYS A 223 -13.74 -3.57 6.24
CA LYS A 223 -14.31 -4.07 7.49
C LYS A 223 -13.59 -5.33 7.94
N PHE A 224 -12.78 -5.21 8.97
CA PHE A 224 -12.14 -6.35 9.60
C PHE A 224 -13.12 -7.01 10.59
N PRO A 225 -13.33 -8.35 10.52
CA PRO A 225 -14.18 -9.06 11.46
C PRO A 225 -13.72 -8.86 12.90
N ASP A 226 -14.67 -8.61 13.81
CA ASP A 226 -14.39 -8.56 15.25
C ASP A 226 -14.15 -9.96 15.80
N ALA A 227 -13.30 -10.09 16.82
CA ALA A 227 -12.98 -11.37 17.49
C ALA A 227 -14.22 -12.11 18.05
N GLU A 228 -15.32 -11.40 18.32
CA GLU A 228 -16.59 -11.99 18.77
C GLU A 228 -17.38 -12.65 17.64
N SER A 229 -17.26 -12.16 16.40
CA SER A 229 -17.95 -12.73 15.24
C SER A 229 -17.36 -14.07 14.80
N GLU A 230 -16.07 -14.30 15.05
CA GLU A 230 -15.37 -15.56 14.74
C GLU A 230 -15.81 -16.71 15.67
N ARG A 231 -16.15 -16.40 16.94
CA ARG A 231 -16.63 -17.43 17.90
C ARG A 231 -18.03 -17.96 17.60
N ARG A 232 -18.82 -17.23 16.78
CA ARG A 232 -20.17 -17.66 16.38
C ARG A 232 -20.21 -18.49 15.08
N ARG A 233 -19.08 -18.63 14.39
CA ARG A 233 -18.96 -19.42 13.14
C ARG A 233 -18.29 -20.79 13.33
N LYS A 234 -17.81 -21.09 14.53
CA LYS A 234 -17.34 -22.40 14.98
C LYS A 234 -18.39 -23.05 15.88
#